data_00ccac63721b9af60eba4e55e104d4e0
#
_entry.id   00ccac63721b9af60eba4e55e104d4e0
#
_cell.length_a   1.000
_cell.length_b   1.000
_cell.length_c   1.000
_cell.angle_alpha   90.00
_cell.angle_beta   90.00
_cell.angle_gamma   90.00
#
_symmetry.space_group_name_H-M   'P 1'
#
loop_
_entity.id
_entity.type
_entity.pdbx_description
1 polymer ?
#
loop_
_entity_poly.entity_id
_entity_poly.type
_entity_poly.pdbx_seq_one_letter_code
_entity_poly.pdbx_strand_id
1 'polypeptide(L)'
;MAEKQSKGVKTVKEVKQPKGSKIEEQYVELIRIYNNDIPGNKDVYTGLTYIKGISWAIANAVCLKLGMAKRTKISELSKEQIEKIESLLQKPDFYPFMKNHQREHETGESKHLLANELDIVHEFDIKRMKHIKSYKGIRHALKQPVRGQRTRSHFRTTGIVVGVKKGKGKAK
;
A
#
# COMPACT_ATOMS: atom_id res chain seq x y z
N MET A 1 -17.37 -63.70 14.26
CA MET A 1 -17.92 -63.89 12.89
C MET A 1 -18.28 -62.56 12.27
N ALA A 2 -17.84 -62.38 11.07
CA ALA A 2 -18.23 -61.40 10.06
C ALA A 2 -17.64 -59.98 10.13
N GLU A 3 -16.60 -59.86 9.36
CA GLU A 3 -16.10 -58.72 8.63
C GLU A 3 -17.21 -57.98 7.85
N LYS A 4 -17.15 -56.68 7.79
CA LYS A 4 -17.69 -55.86 6.69
C LYS A 4 -16.69 -54.73 6.39
N GLN A 5 -15.80 -54.98 5.49
CA GLN A 5 -15.54 -54.39 4.18
C GLN A 5 -15.75 -52.88 4.08
N SER A 6 -14.61 -52.22 3.97
CA SER A 6 -14.37 -50.89 3.46
C SER A 6 -14.91 -50.72 2.03
N LYS A 7 -15.66 -49.68 1.78
CA LYS A 7 -15.98 -49.21 0.42
C LYS A 7 -15.52 -47.79 0.22
N GLY A 8 -14.51 -47.64 -0.63
CA GLY A 8 -14.55 -46.82 -1.79
C GLY A 8 -14.05 -45.38 -1.59
N VAL A 9 -12.72 -45.25 -1.60
CA VAL A 9 -12.07 -43.98 -1.93
C VAL A 9 -12.44 -43.62 -3.36
N LYS A 10 -13.22 -42.55 -3.55
CA LYS A 10 -13.48 -41.98 -4.88
C LYS A 10 -12.24 -41.23 -5.32
N THR A 11 -11.58 -41.76 -6.34
CA THR A 11 -10.53 -41.13 -7.10
C THR A 11 -10.94 -39.73 -7.55
N VAL A 12 -10.22 -38.73 -7.06
CA VAL A 12 -10.31 -37.36 -7.54
C VAL A 12 -9.72 -37.35 -8.96
N LYS A 13 -10.54 -36.97 -9.94
CA LYS A 13 -10.13 -36.79 -11.34
C LYS A 13 -9.08 -35.69 -11.40
N GLU A 14 -7.88 -36.01 -11.85
CA GLU A 14 -6.85 -35.06 -12.23
C GLU A 14 -7.39 -34.04 -13.23
N VAL A 15 -7.51 -32.80 -12.78
CA VAL A 15 -7.74 -31.67 -13.66
C VAL A 15 -6.42 -31.38 -14.36
N LYS A 16 -6.35 -31.68 -15.67
CA LYS A 16 -5.21 -31.32 -16.50
C LYS A 16 -4.98 -29.82 -16.46
N GLN A 17 -3.93 -29.42 -15.78
CA GLN A 17 -3.46 -28.02 -15.76
C GLN A 17 -2.92 -27.67 -17.17
N PRO A 18 -3.21 -26.45 -17.68
CA PRO A 18 -2.64 -26.01 -18.95
C PRO A 18 -1.12 -25.88 -18.80
N LYS A 19 -0.39 -26.41 -19.78
CA LYS A 19 1.06 -26.29 -19.91
C LYS A 19 1.41 -24.81 -20.14
N GLY A 20 1.62 -24.04 -19.06
CA GLY A 20 2.15 -22.71 -19.10
C GLY A 20 3.25 -22.64 -18.06
N SER A 21 4.44 -22.24 -18.49
CA SER A 21 5.65 -21.90 -17.73
C SER A 21 5.55 -22.14 -16.21
N LYS A 22 6.35 -23.07 -15.72
CA LYS A 22 6.61 -23.23 -14.29
C LYS A 22 7.09 -21.88 -13.76
N ILE A 23 6.17 -21.08 -13.22
CA ILE A 23 6.52 -19.98 -12.33
C ILE A 23 7.01 -20.72 -11.09
N GLU A 24 8.32 -20.85 -10.95
CA GLU A 24 8.92 -21.23 -9.69
C GLU A 24 8.42 -20.20 -8.70
N GLU A 25 7.58 -20.61 -7.75
CA GLU A 25 7.17 -19.78 -6.62
C GLU A 25 8.45 -19.52 -5.81
N GLN A 26 9.17 -18.49 -6.19
CA GLN A 26 10.29 -18.01 -5.41
C GLN A 26 9.67 -17.48 -4.11
N TYR A 27 9.90 -18.20 -3.02
CA TYR A 27 9.58 -17.73 -1.68
C TYR A 27 10.33 -16.42 -1.47
N VAL A 28 9.60 -15.32 -1.58
CA VAL A 28 10.15 -13.99 -1.37
C VAL A 28 10.15 -13.75 0.13
N GLU A 29 11.33 -13.71 0.72
CA GLU A 29 11.49 -13.33 2.12
C GLU A 29 10.94 -11.92 2.33
N LEU A 30 10.02 -11.75 3.29
CA LEU A 30 9.45 -10.46 3.65
C LEU A 30 10.20 -9.91 4.86
N ILE A 31 10.72 -8.71 4.73
CA ILE A 31 11.42 -8.01 5.80
C ILE A 31 10.54 -6.85 6.25
N ARG A 32 10.31 -6.78 7.56
CA ARG A 32 9.46 -5.75 8.16
C ARG A 32 10.29 -4.51 8.48
N ILE A 33 9.90 -3.38 7.88
CA ILE A 33 10.49 -2.07 8.16
C ILE A 33 9.35 -1.08 8.42
N TYR A 34 9.40 -0.37 9.54
CA TYR A 34 8.39 0.64 9.93
C TYR A 34 6.96 0.13 9.78
N ASN A 35 6.66 -1.06 10.34
CA ASN A 35 5.36 -1.74 10.27
C ASN A 35 4.84 -2.09 8.86
N ASN A 36 5.69 -2.07 7.84
CA ASN A 36 5.37 -2.49 6.49
C ASN A 36 6.22 -3.69 6.09
N ASP A 37 5.60 -4.68 5.48
CA ASP A 37 6.28 -5.88 4.99
C ASP A 37 6.78 -5.62 3.57
N ILE A 38 8.09 -5.67 3.38
CA ILE A 38 8.74 -5.34 2.13
C ILE A 38 9.43 -6.58 1.57
N PRO A 39 9.28 -6.88 0.26
CA PRO A 39 9.95 -8.00 -0.36
C PRO A 39 11.48 -7.85 -0.33
N GLY A 40 12.20 -8.82 0.23
CA GLY A 40 13.66 -8.79 0.38
C GLY A 40 14.43 -8.81 -0.93
N ASN A 41 13.81 -9.23 -2.03
CA ASN A 41 14.40 -9.21 -3.37
C ASN A 41 14.52 -7.81 -3.99
N LYS A 42 13.90 -6.80 -3.36
CA LYS A 42 13.93 -5.42 -3.84
C LYS A 42 15.15 -4.68 -3.31
N ASP A 43 15.59 -3.70 -4.09
CA ASP A 43 16.64 -2.77 -3.66
C ASP A 43 16.12 -1.87 -2.52
N VAL A 44 16.97 -1.43 -1.62
CA VAL A 44 16.62 -0.51 -0.53
C VAL A 44 15.90 0.72 -1.06
N TYR A 45 16.40 1.31 -2.13
CA TYR A 45 15.81 2.49 -2.77
C TYR A 45 14.37 2.26 -3.23
N THR A 46 14.09 1.12 -3.86
CA THR A 46 12.75 0.75 -4.32
C THR A 46 11.89 0.27 -3.15
N GLY A 47 12.47 -0.51 -2.24
CA GLY A 47 11.73 -1.08 -1.12
C GLY A 47 11.19 -0.03 -0.15
N LEU A 48 11.93 1.03 0.12
CA LEU A 48 11.45 2.12 0.97
C LEU A 48 10.18 2.80 0.40
N THR A 49 9.99 2.82 -0.92
CA THR A 49 8.79 3.40 -1.53
C THR A 49 7.50 2.57 -1.31
N TYR A 50 7.60 1.36 -0.78
CA TYR A 50 6.43 0.58 -0.36
C TYR A 50 5.78 1.16 0.90
N ILE A 51 6.53 1.96 1.68
CA ILE A 51 5.99 2.63 2.85
C ILE A 51 5.22 3.88 2.41
N LYS A 52 3.95 3.98 2.76
CA LYS A 52 3.16 5.18 2.46
C LYS A 52 3.81 6.43 3.05
N GLY A 53 3.91 7.47 2.25
CA GLY A 53 4.57 8.72 2.63
C GLY A 53 6.02 8.82 2.17
N ILE A 54 6.67 7.72 1.77
CA ILE A 54 8.01 7.74 1.22
C ILE A 54 7.95 7.73 -0.31
N SER A 55 8.40 8.82 -0.91
CA SER A 55 8.60 8.94 -2.35
C SER A 55 10.06 8.63 -2.72
N TRP A 56 10.33 8.54 -4.01
CA TRP A 56 11.70 8.35 -4.53
C TRP A 56 12.69 9.38 -3.99
N ALA A 57 12.27 10.64 -3.83
CA ALA A 57 13.12 11.69 -3.29
C ALA A 57 13.52 11.42 -1.83
N ILE A 58 12.57 11.01 -1.01
CA ILE A 58 12.82 10.67 0.41
C ILE A 58 13.66 9.41 0.52
N ALA A 59 13.36 8.36 -0.25
CA ALA A 59 14.17 7.14 -0.28
C ALA A 59 15.64 7.45 -0.64
N ASN A 60 15.86 8.34 -1.61
CA ASN A 60 17.19 8.81 -1.95
C ASN A 60 17.87 9.56 -0.79
N ALA A 61 17.14 10.45 -0.12
CA ALA A 61 17.69 11.20 1.03
C ALA A 61 18.06 10.27 2.19
N VAL A 62 17.25 9.24 2.45
CA VAL A 62 17.54 8.21 3.47
C VAL A 62 18.83 7.45 3.11
N CYS A 63 18.95 6.97 1.86
CA CYS A 63 20.15 6.27 1.40
C CYS A 63 21.40 7.15 1.52
N LEU A 64 21.32 8.44 1.16
CA LEU A 64 22.43 9.38 1.25
C LEU A 64 22.84 9.66 2.70
N LYS A 65 21.87 9.91 3.60
CA LYS A 65 22.15 10.17 5.02
C LYS A 65 22.78 8.98 5.72
N LEU A 66 22.38 7.77 5.37
CA LEU A 66 22.91 6.55 5.97
C LEU A 66 24.15 6.00 5.24
N GLY A 67 24.56 6.64 4.14
CA GLY A 67 25.70 6.19 3.35
C GLY A 67 25.51 4.82 2.70
N MET A 68 24.27 4.42 2.45
CA MET A 68 23.96 3.11 1.88
C MET A 68 23.88 3.15 0.35
N ALA A 69 24.36 2.10 -0.30
CA ALA A 69 24.22 1.96 -1.73
C ALA A 69 22.74 1.70 -2.09
N LYS A 70 22.22 2.44 -3.07
CA LYS A 70 20.80 2.38 -3.48
C LYS A 70 20.36 1.00 -3.98
N ARG A 71 21.30 0.25 -4.60
CA ARG A 71 21.05 -1.06 -5.20
C ARG A 71 21.31 -2.24 -4.28
N THR A 72 21.64 -1.99 -3.00
CA THR A 72 21.74 -3.07 -2.00
C THR A 72 20.36 -3.69 -1.82
N LYS A 73 20.27 -5.01 -1.82
CA LYS A 73 19.00 -5.70 -1.58
C LYS A 73 18.61 -5.58 -0.11
N ILE A 74 17.30 -5.54 0.14
CA ILE A 74 16.78 -5.47 1.50
C ILE A 74 17.14 -6.73 2.30
N SER A 75 17.22 -7.89 1.66
CA SER A 75 17.67 -9.15 2.29
C SER A 75 19.12 -9.12 2.80
N GLU A 76 19.95 -8.25 2.24
CA GLU A 76 21.36 -8.11 2.60
C GLU A 76 21.58 -7.14 3.76
N LEU A 77 20.52 -6.44 4.23
CA LEU A 77 20.62 -5.47 5.30
C LEU A 77 20.83 -6.17 6.67
N SER A 78 21.76 -5.63 7.45
CA SER A 78 21.91 -6.04 8.84
C SER A 78 20.79 -5.44 9.70
N LYS A 79 20.48 -6.08 10.83
CA LYS A 79 19.49 -5.56 11.79
C LYS A 79 19.81 -4.14 12.24
N GLU A 80 21.07 -3.84 12.48
CA GLU A 80 21.53 -2.49 12.86
C GLU A 80 21.22 -1.44 11.79
N GLN A 81 21.32 -1.81 10.52
CA GLN A 81 20.99 -0.91 9.42
C GLN A 81 19.48 -0.65 9.34
N ILE A 82 18.67 -1.67 9.59
CA ILE A 82 17.21 -1.54 9.64
C ILE A 82 16.82 -0.63 10.80
N GLU A 83 17.37 -0.80 11.99
CA GLU A 83 17.12 0.06 13.15
C GLU A 83 17.52 1.53 12.87
N LYS A 84 18.64 1.76 12.17
CA LYS A 84 19.05 3.11 11.75
C LYS A 84 18.06 3.73 10.77
N ILE A 85 17.53 2.94 9.84
CA ILE A 85 16.48 3.40 8.93
C ILE A 85 15.23 3.77 9.73
N GLU A 86 14.78 2.91 10.63
CA GLU A 86 13.58 3.15 11.43
C GLU A 86 13.72 4.38 12.34
N SER A 87 14.85 4.54 13.00
CA SER A 87 15.12 5.71 13.86
C SER A 87 15.11 7.03 13.06
N LEU A 88 15.65 7.01 11.85
CA LEU A 88 15.65 8.17 10.95
C LEU A 88 14.25 8.46 10.41
N LEU A 89 13.44 7.44 10.19
CA LEU A 89 12.06 7.60 9.75
C LEU A 89 11.14 8.11 10.88
N GLN A 90 11.37 7.70 12.13
CA GLN A 90 10.63 8.19 13.30
C GLN A 90 10.88 9.68 13.57
N LYS A 91 12.11 10.12 13.40
CA LYS A 91 12.49 11.53 13.58
C LYS A 91 13.13 12.07 12.30
N PRO A 92 12.33 12.33 11.27
CA PRO A 92 12.85 12.70 9.96
C PRO A 92 13.42 14.12 10.00
N ASP A 93 14.76 14.19 9.99
CA ASP A 93 15.47 15.45 9.83
C ASP A 93 15.65 15.73 8.33
N PHE A 94 14.53 16.09 7.68
CA PHE A 94 14.49 16.51 6.28
C PHE A 94 14.22 18.00 6.17
N TYR A 95 14.69 18.58 5.06
CA TYR A 95 14.37 19.97 4.75
C TYR A 95 12.85 20.19 4.68
N PRO A 96 12.35 21.38 5.07
CA PRO A 96 10.92 21.66 5.10
C PRO A 96 10.19 21.39 3.77
N PHE A 97 10.85 21.65 2.64
CA PHE A 97 10.27 21.41 1.30
C PHE A 97 10.12 19.93 0.94
N MET A 98 10.83 19.03 1.61
CA MET A 98 10.73 17.58 1.40
C MET A 98 9.64 16.94 2.24
N LYS A 99 9.14 17.62 3.26
CA LYS A 99 8.12 17.10 4.16
C LYS A 99 6.76 17.07 3.45
N ASN A 100 5.99 16.00 3.64
CA ASN A 100 4.71 15.79 2.96
C ASN A 100 3.54 16.57 3.58
N HIS A 101 3.60 16.90 4.86
CA HIS A 101 2.59 17.68 5.57
C HIS A 101 3.20 19.00 6.06
N GLN A 102 3.05 20.05 5.23
CA GLN A 102 3.61 21.36 5.52
C GLN A 102 2.55 22.24 6.17
N ARG A 103 2.97 23.01 7.18
CA ARG A 103 2.13 24.00 7.86
C ARG A 103 0.85 23.36 8.40
N GLU A 104 0.98 22.45 9.34
CA GLU A 104 -0.16 21.88 10.04
C GLU A 104 -1.08 22.98 10.56
N HIS A 105 -2.38 22.82 10.39
CA HIS A 105 -3.34 23.89 10.65
C HIS A 105 -3.36 24.35 12.10
N GLU A 106 -3.13 23.45 13.06
CA GLU A 106 -3.20 23.74 14.49
C GLU A 106 -1.87 24.28 15.03
N THR A 107 -0.76 23.65 14.65
CA THR A 107 0.57 23.96 15.19
C THR A 107 1.42 24.86 14.28
N GLY A 108 1.07 24.97 13.00
CA GLY A 108 1.87 25.68 12.00
C GLY A 108 3.17 24.97 11.61
N GLU A 109 3.48 23.83 12.21
CA GLU A 109 4.71 23.10 11.97
C GLU A 109 4.62 22.25 10.70
N SER A 110 5.79 22.00 10.13
CA SER A 110 5.89 21.07 8.98
C SER A 110 6.38 19.71 9.46
N LYS A 111 5.54 18.68 9.32
CA LYS A 111 5.82 17.30 9.72
C LYS A 111 5.95 16.39 8.51
N HIS A 112 6.67 15.29 8.64
CA HIS A 112 6.70 14.25 7.64
C HIS A 112 5.97 13.03 8.19
N LEU A 113 4.80 12.74 7.65
CA LEU A 113 3.89 11.70 8.12
C LEU A 113 4.10 10.41 7.31
N LEU A 114 4.07 9.28 7.97
CA LEU A 114 4.31 7.98 7.37
C LEU A 114 3.20 6.97 7.71
N ALA A 115 3.01 6.02 6.82
CA ALA A 115 2.12 4.88 7.00
C ALA A 115 0.74 5.28 7.60
N ASN A 116 0.39 4.73 8.74
CA ASN A 116 -0.91 4.94 9.39
C ASN A 116 -1.13 6.39 9.85
N GLU A 117 -0.07 7.08 10.30
CA GLU A 117 -0.19 8.49 10.73
C GLU A 117 -0.67 9.37 9.58
N LEU A 118 -0.14 9.14 8.38
CA LEU A 118 -0.57 9.86 7.19
C LEU A 118 -2.05 9.63 6.86
N ASP A 119 -2.52 8.40 6.97
CA ASP A 119 -3.92 8.05 6.72
C ASP A 119 -4.84 8.73 7.76
N ILE A 120 -4.46 8.71 9.04
CA ILE A 120 -5.20 9.33 10.15
C ILE A 120 -5.31 10.85 9.97
N VAL A 121 -4.19 11.51 9.74
CA VAL A 121 -4.18 12.98 9.57
C VAL A 121 -4.97 13.38 8.33
N HIS A 122 -4.85 12.64 7.23
CA HIS A 122 -5.65 12.87 6.03
C HIS A 122 -7.16 12.74 6.28
N GLU A 123 -7.58 11.74 7.08
CA GLU A 123 -8.99 11.63 7.48
C GLU A 123 -9.44 12.79 8.36
N PHE A 124 -8.61 13.24 9.29
CA PHE A 124 -8.93 14.40 10.14
C PHE A 124 -9.07 15.68 9.31
N ASP A 125 -8.20 15.91 8.34
CA ASP A 125 -8.31 17.04 7.42
C ASP A 125 -9.62 17.02 6.63
N ILE A 126 -10.02 15.85 6.12
CA ILE A 126 -11.29 15.70 5.42
C ILE A 126 -12.47 15.93 6.37
N LYS A 127 -12.42 15.39 7.59
CA LYS A 127 -13.46 15.60 8.61
C LYS A 127 -13.60 17.08 8.95
N ARG A 128 -12.47 17.77 9.13
CA ARG A 128 -12.45 19.22 9.39
C ARG A 128 -13.09 20.00 8.24
N MET A 129 -12.72 19.73 6.99
CA MET A 129 -13.35 20.38 5.83
C MET A 129 -14.86 20.14 5.74
N LYS A 130 -15.33 18.96 6.09
CA LYS A 130 -16.76 18.62 6.16
C LYS A 130 -17.46 19.39 7.28
N HIS A 131 -16.82 19.50 8.45
CA HIS A 131 -17.37 20.23 9.60
C HIS A 131 -17.55 21.72 9.32
N ILE A 132 -16.54 22.35 8.69
CA ILE A 132 -16.59 23.76 8.26
C ILE A 132 -17.59 23.98 7.11
N LYS A 133 -18.15 22.90 6.52
CA LYS A 133 -19.06 22.98 5.36
C LYS A 133 -18.42 23.69 4.15
N SER A 134 -17.11 23.58 3.99
CA SER A 134 -16.42 24.13 2.82
C SER A 134 -16.86 23.44 1.53
N TYR A 135 -16.70 24.08 0.38
CA TYR A 135 -17.03 23.47 -0.92
C TYR A 135 -16.36 22.11 -1.09
N LYS A 136 -15.05 22.01 -0.80
CA LYS A 136 -14.32 20.75 -0.83
C LYS A 136 -14.91 19.72 0.13
N GLY A 137 -15.28 20.13 1.35
CA GLY A 137 -15.89 19.26 2.35
C GLY A 137 -17.24 18.69 1.91
N ILE A 138 -18.10 19.51 1.29
CA ILE A 138 -19.39 19.07 0.74
C ILE A 138 -19.14 18.06 -0.39
N ARG A 139 -18.20 18.34 -1.29
CA ARG A 139 -17.85 17.41 -2.38
C ARG A 139 -17.35 16.06 -1.83
N HIS A 140 -16.51 16.06 -0.79
CA HIS A 140 -16.09 14.84 -0.11
C HIS A 140 -17.25 14.10 0.57
N ALA A 141 -18.20 14.82 1.18
CA ALA A 141 -19.37 14.21 1.79
C ALA A 141 -20.25 13.48 0.75
N LEU A 142 -20.42 14.08 -0.43
CA LEU A 142 -21.18 13.53 -1.55
C LEU A 142 -20.39 12.51 -2.39
N LYS A 143 -19.14 12.19 -2.02
CA LYS A 143 -18.23 11.31 -2.79
C LYS A 143 -18.06 11.75 -4.25
N GLN A 144 -18.03 13.06 -4.50
CA GLN A 144 -17.88 13.66 -5.82
C GLN A 144 -16.47 14.19 -6.02
N PRO A 145 -16.00 14.32 -7.28
CA PRO A 145 -14.70 14.91 -7.57
C PRO A 145 -14.56 16.30 -6.96
N VAL A 146 -13.40 16.56 -6.35
CA VAL A 146 -13.13 17.80 -5.60
C VAL A 146 -12.36 18.82 -6.44
N ARG A 147 -11.70 18.37 -7.52
CA ARG A 147 -10.79 19.19 -8.34
C ARG A 147 -11.46 19.78 -9.59
N GLY A 148 -12.77 20.02 -9.56
CA GLY A 148 -13.48 20.66 -10.68
C GLY A 148 -13.70 19.78 -11.92
N GLN A 149 -13.54 18.46 -11.80
CA GLN A 149 -13.77 17.55 -12.91
C GLN A 149 -15.25 17.54 -13.33
N ARG A 150 -15.48 17.33 -14.62
CA ARG A 150 -16.84 17.24 -15.19
C ARG A 150 -17.57 16.03 -14.60
N THR A 151 -18.80 16.22 -14.14
CA THR A 151 -19.64 15.15 -13.56
C THR A 151 -20.81 14.76 -14.45
N ARG A 152 -21.03 15.49 -15.55
CA ARG A 152 -22.09 15.23 -16.53
C ARG A 152 -21.51 14.53 -17.75
N SER A 153 -22.27 13.63 -18.38
CA SER A 153 -21.90 12.85 -19.58
C SER A 153 -20.62 12.02 -19.34
N HIS A 154 -20.66 10.75 -19.60
CA HIS A 154 -19.53 9.81 -19.47
C HIS A 154 -18.73 9.85 -18.15
N PHE A 155 -19.26 10.53 -17.12
CA PHE A 155 -18.66 10.49 -15.78
C PHE A 155 -18.83 9.08 -15.20
N ARG A 156 -17.70 8.45 -14.88
CA ARG A 156 -17.67 7.10 -14.33
C ARG A 156 -16.89 7.10 -13.02
N THR A 157 -17.44 6.42 -12.04
CA THR A 157 -16.70 6.15 -10.79
C THR A 157 -15.70 5.04 -11.06
N THR A 158 -14.45 5.24 -10.66
CA THR A 158 -13.38 4.24 -10.80
C THR A 158 -13.79 2.92 -10.15
N GLY A 159 -13.53 1.82 -10.84
CA GLY A 159 -13.87 0.46 -10.34
C GLY A 159 -15.28 -0.03 -10.68
N ILE A 160 -16.13 0.76 -11.32
CA ILE A 160 -17.43 0.30 -11.81
C ILE A 160 -17.27 -0.31 -13.20
N VAL A 161 -17.61 -1.59 -13.32
CA VAL A 161 -17.63 -2.29 -14.61
C VAL A 161 -18.82 -1.78 -15.44
N VAL A 162 -18.52 -1.33 -16.66
CA VAL A 162 -19.53 -0.92 -17.64
C VAL A 162 -19.91 -2.13 -18.47
N GLY A 163 -21.16 -2.56 -18.36
CA GLY A 163 -21.72 -3.67 -19.12
C GLY A 163 -22.71 -4.48 -18.30
N VAL A 164 -23.33 -5.44 -18.97
CA VAL A 164 -24.29 -6.35 -18.33
C VAL A 164 -23.52 -7.33 -17.44
N LYS A 165 -23.71 -7.27 -16.13
CA LYS A 165 -23.25 -8.34 -15.24
C LYS A 165 -24.04 -9.60 -15.58
N LYS A 166 -23.39 -10.65 -16.10
CA LYS A 166 -24.00 -11.98 -16.16
C LYS A 166 -24.51 -12.31 -14.77
N GLY A 167 -25.83 -12.40 -14.61
CA GLY A 167 -26.44 -12.84 -13.35
C GLY A 167 -25.80 -14.18 -12.96
N LYS A 168 -25.37 -14.32 -11.71
CA LYS A 168 -25.01 -15.63 -11.16
C LYS A 168 -26.26 -16.49 -11.36
N GLY A 169 -26.21 -17.43 -12.31
CA GLY A 169 -27.28 -18.40 -12.51
C GLY A 169 -27.57 -19.05 -11.16
N LYS A 170 -28.81 -18.95 -10.70
CA LYS A 170 -29.26 -19.73 -9.57
C LYS A 170 -29.02 -21.19 -9.94
N ALA A 171 -28.06 -21.83 -9.27
CA ALA A 171 -27.95 -23.27 -9.33
C ALA A 171 -29.30 -23.87 -8.88
N LYS A 172 -29.95 -24.60 -9.80
CA LYS A 172 -31.09 -25.45 -9.46
C LYS A 172 -30.59 -26.66 -8.70
#